data_4fdf80f4b63370d0e64966afc7eff063
#
_entry.id   4fdf80f4b63370d0e64966afc7eff063
#
_cell.length_a   1.000
_cell.length_b   1.000
_cell.length_c   1.000
_cell.angle_alpha   90.00
_cell.angle_beta   90.00
_cell.angle_gamma   90.00
#
_symmetry.space_group_name_H-M   'P 1'
#
loop_
_entity.id
_entity.type
_entity.pdbx_description
1 polymer ?
#
loop_
_entity_poly.entity_id
_entity_poly.type
_entity_poly.pdbx_seq_one_letter_code
_entity_poly.pdbx_strand_id
1 'polypeptide(L)'
;MIILIAGDTHTGKTLLAQKLLEKYKYPYLSIDHLKMGVIRSGQCKLPADSNDTELTNYLWPIVREMIKTCIENSQNMIIEGCYIPFGWEKDFTDEYVGQIKYVCLIFSQEYIRHSFQNILEYENVIEKRLSTDVTFENVSKTNRYNLEQCISSCLLYTSPSPR
;
A
#
# COMPACT_ATOMS: atom_id res chain seq x y z
N MET A 1 -12.65 -7.04 10.89
CA MET A 1 -12.62 -6.21 9.67
C MET A 1 -11.18 -5.88 9.29
N ILE A 2 -10.83 -6.07 8.04
CA ILE A 2 -9.50 -5.73 7.48
C ILE A 2 -9.63 -4.49 6.60
N ILE A 3 -8.65 -3.59 6.68
CA ILE A 3 -8.57 -2.42 5.80
C ILE A 3 -7.25 -2.51 5.02
N LEU A 4 -7.35 -2.65 3.69
CA LEU A 4 -6.20 -2.62 2.80
C LEU A 4 -6.01 -1.21 2.23
N ILE A 5 -4.82 -0.65 2.42
CA ILE A 5 -4.45 0.66 1.90
C ILE A 5 -3.32 0.47 0.89
N ALA A 6 -3.69 0.46 -0.39
CA ALA A 6 -2.76 0.36 -1.50
C ALA A 6 -2.37 1.75 -2.04
N GLY A 7 -1.46 1.77 -2.97
CA GLY A 7 -0.99 2.97 -3.65
C GLY A 7 0.53 2.97 -3.81
N ASP A 8 1.01 3.89 -4.60
CA ASP A 8 2.44 4.05 -4.86
C ASP A 8 3.19 4.65 -3.67
N THR A 9 4.52 4.63 -3.74
CA THR A 9 5.35 5.34 -2.78
C THR A 9 4.93 6.81 -2.67
N HIS A 10 5.10 7.42 -1.50
CA HIS A 10 4.77 8.84 -1.19
C HIS A 10 3.28 9.22 -1.21
N THR A 11 2.35 8.32 -1.51
CA THR A 11 0.91 8.65 -1.55
C THR A 11 0.26 8.84 -0.18
N GLY A 12 0.99 8.70 0.92
CA GLY A 12 0.49 8.92 2.27
C GLY A 12 -0.18 7.72 2.92
N LYS A 13 0.06 6.50 2.43
CA LYS A 13 -0.49 5.25 2.99
C LYS A 13 -0.22 5.10 4.48
N THR A 14 1.04 5.20 4.88
CA THR A 14 1.47 5.06 6.28
C THR A 14 0.84 6.14 7.16
N LEU A 15 0.74 7.39 6.66
CA LEU A 15 0.06 8.47 7.39
C LEU A 15 -1.44 8.18 7.59
N LEU A 16 -2.11 7.67 6.55
CA LEU A 16 -3.52 7.27 6.67
C LEU A 16 -3.67 6.10 7.66
N ALA A 17 -2.81 5.08 7.57
CA ALA A 17 -2.81 3.95 8.49
C ALA A 17 -2.62 4.41 9.95
N GLN A 18 -1.70 5.34 10.20
CA GLN A 18 -1.47 5.93 11.51
C GLN A 18 -2.73 6.67 12.04
N LYS A 19 -3.36 7.50 11.21
CA LYS A 19 -4.60 8.20 11.59
C LYS A 19 -5.77 7.24 11.89
N LEU A 20 -5.88 6.15 11.13
CA LEU A 20 -6.88 5.13 11.38
C LEU A 20 -6.59 4.35 12.68
N LEU A 21 -5.32 4.03 12.94
CA LEU A 21 -4.90 3.44 14.22
C LEU A 21 -5.29 4.36 15.40
N GLU A 22 -5.00 5.64 15.32
CA GLU A 22 -5.32 6.61 16.38
C GLU A 22 -6.83 6.71 16.61
N LYS A 23 -7.62 6.71 15.54
CA LYS A 23 -9.07 6.88 15.59
C LYS A 23 -9.81 5.60 16.02
N TYR A 24 -9.48 4.46 15.42
CA TYR A 24 -10.23 3.21 15.59
C TYR A 24 -9.54 2.20 16.49
N LYS A 25 -8.30 2.46 16.89
CA LYS A 25 -7.46 1.55 17.68
C LYS A 25 -7.21 0.20 16.98
N TYR A 26 -7.26 0.18 15.64
CA TYR A 26 -6.89 -0.98 14.84
C TYR A 26 -5.38 -0.96 14.63
N PRO A 27 -4.66 -2.04 14.97
CA PRO A 27 -3.24 -2.13 14.66
C PRO A 27 -3.02 -2.09 13.15
N TYR A 28 -1.85 -1.58 12.71
CA TYR A 28 -1.50 -1.65 11.31
C TYR A 28 -0.20 -2.41 11.07
N LEU A 29 -0.14 -3.07 9.91
CA LEU A 29 1.03 -3.71 9.35
C LEU A 29 1.46 -2.95 8.10
N SER A 30 2.71 -2.46 8.08
CA SER A 30 3.36 -2.03 6.85
C SER A 30 3.99 -3.23 6.15
N ILE A 31 3.64 -3.45 4.88
CA ILE A 31 4.24 -4.53 4.08
C ILE A 31 5.72 -4.25 3.83
N ASP A 32 6.16 -2.99 3.85
CA ASP A 32 7.58 -2.65 3.78
C ASP A 32 8.37 -3.14 5.00
N HIS A 33 7.78 -3.10 6.20
CA HIS A 33 8.40 -3.70 7.39
C HIS A 33 8.50 -5.22 7.27
N LEU A 34 7.44 -5.86 6.76
CA LEU A 34 7.47 -7.30 6.49
C LEU A 34 8.56 -7.64 5.45
N LYS A 35 8.62 -6.89 4.34
CA LYS A 35 9.65 -7.02 3.30
C LYS A 35 11.05 -7.00 3.90
N MET A 36 11.35 -5.95 4.65
CA MET A 36 12.69 -5.82 5.26
C MET A 36 12.95 -6.89 6.30
N GLY A 37 11.94 -7.34 7.03
CA GLY A 37 12.05 -8.44 7.99
C GLY A 37 12.46 -9.76 7.32
N VAL A 38 11.77 -10.18 6.26
CA VAL A 38 12.07 -11.45 5.57
C VAL A 38 13.39 -11.40 4.78
N ILE A 39 13.76 -10.23 4.23
CA ILE A 39 15.04 -10.05 3.54
C ILE A 39 16.19 -10.10 4.53
N ARG A 40 16.15 -9.29 5.59
CA ARG A 40 17.23 -9.22 6.59
C ARG A 40 17.42 -10.49 7.40
N SER A 41 16.35 -11.26 7.59
CA SER A 41 16.43 -12.58 8.24
C SER A 41 16.98 -13.69 7.32
N GLY A 42 17.23 -13.39 6.03
CA GLY A 42 17.70 -14.35 5.05
C GLY A 42 16.62 -15.32 4.53
N GLN A 43 15.37 -15.13 4.89
CA GLN A 43 14.26 -15.97 4.41
C GLN A 43 13.85 -15.61 2.97
N CYS A 44 14.07 -14.37 2.54
CA CYS A 44 13.88 -13.92 1.17
C CYS A 44 15.24 -13.65 0.52
N LYS A 45 15.46 -14.24 -0.67
CA LYS A 45 16.70 -14.04 -1.44
C LYS A 45 16.63 -12.86 -2.40
N LEU A 46 15.45 -12.26 -2.57
CA LEU A 46 15.28 -11.07 -3.40
C LEU A 46 15.96 -9.88 -2.72
N PRO A 47 16.73 -9.07 -3.44
CA PRO A 47 17.21 -7.79 -2.93
C PRO A 47 16.05 -6.81 -2.69
N ALA A 48 16.25 -5.83 -1.82
CA ALA A 48 15.20 -4.89 -1.43
C ALA A 48 14.73 -3.96 -2.56
N ASP A 49 15.55 -3.81 -3.59
CA ASP A 49 15.33 -3.04 -4.82
C ASP A 49 14.87 -3.90 -6.02
N SER A 50 14.50 -5.18 -5.78
CA SER A 50 13.84 -6.00 -6.80
C SER A 50 12.57 -5.31 -7.32
N ASN A 51 12.18 -5.64 -8.55
CA ASN A 51 10.97 -5.08 -9.12
C ASN A 51 9.71 -5.42 -8.30
N ASP A 52 8.73 -4.53 -8.33
CA ASP A 52 7.50 -4.65 -7.52
C ASP A 52 6.71 -5.92 -7.80
N THR A 53 6.77 -6.47 -9.01
CA THR A 53 6.09 -7.72 -9.36
C THR A 53 6.69 -8.91 -8.62
N GLU A 54 8.02 -9.03 -8.58
CA GLU A 54 8.71 -10.10 -7.85
C GLU A 54 8.46 -9.98 -6.34
N LEU A 55 8.55 -8.77 -5.80
CA LEU A 55 8.28 -8.51 -4.40
C LEU A 55 6.82 -8.79 -4.05
N THR A 56 5.87 -8.41 -4.89
CA THR A 56 4.45 -8.71 -4.70
C THR A 56 4.21 -10.22 -4.71
N ASN A 57 4.77 -10.93 -5.67
CA ASN A 57 4.61 -12.39 -5.77
C ASN A 57 5.16 -13.13 -4.55
N TYR A 58 6.20 -12.59 -3.90
CA TYR A 58 6.77 -13.16 -2.69
C TYR A 58 5.99 -12.77 -1.43
N LEU A 59 5.64 -11.50 -1.27
CA LEU A 59 5.07 -10.95 -0.03
C LEU A 59 3.57 -11.19 0.08
N TRP A 60 2.84 -11.06 -1.03
CA TRP A 60 1.38 -11.15 -1.00
C TRP A 60 0.84 -12.49 -0.46
N PRO A 61 1.37 -13.66 -0.82
CA PRO A 61 0.94 -14.92 -0.22
C PRO A 61 1.04 -14.94 1.31
N ILE A 62 2.08 -14.31 1.88
CA ILE A 62 2.26 -14.21 3.33
C ILE A 62 1.19 -13.30 3.93
N VAL A 63 1.02 -12.11 3.35
CA VAL A 63 0.04 -11.12 3.79
C VAL A 63 -1.38 -11.69 3.70
N ARG A 64 -1.71 -12.40 2.62
CA ARG A 64 -3.00 -13.07 2.43
C ARG A 64 -3.34 -14.03 3.57
N GLU A 65 -2.40 -14.90 3.96
CA GLU A 65 -2.65 -15.85 5.05
C GLU A 65 -2.73 -15.15 6.43
N MET A 66 -2.00 -14.05 6.63
CA MET A 66 -2.16 -13.20 7.81
C MET A 66 -3.55 -12.57 7.87
N ILE A 67 -4.08 -12.10 6.72
CA ILE A 67 -5.44 -11.57 6.61
C ILE A 67 -6.47 -12.63 7.02
N LYS A 68 -6.38 -13.85 6.47
CA LYS A 68 -7.29 -14.95 6.82
C LYS A 68 -7.24 -15.23 8.32
N THR A 69 -6.04 -15.36 8.88
CA THR A 69 -5.86 -15.59 10.32
C THR A 69 -6.52 -14.49 11.18
N CYS A 70 -6.37 -13.22 10.80
CA CYS A 70 -7.02 -12.11 11.51
C CYS A 70 -8.55 -12.22 11.44
N ILE A 71 -9.10 -12.55 10.28
CA ILE A 71 -10.55 -12.68 10.08
C ILE A 71 -11.09 -13.85 10.91
N GLU A 72 -10.46 -15.02 10.85
CA GLU A 72 -10.82 -16.22 11.60
C GLU A 72 -10.80 -15.97 13.12
N ASN A 73 -9.87 -15.17 13.60
CA ASN A 73 -9.77 -14.76 15.00
C ASN A 73 -10.63 -13.53 15.36
N SER A 74 -11.49 -13.07 14.45
CA SER A 74 -12.32 -11.86 14.65
C SER A 74 -11.53 -10.61 15.01
N GLN A 75 -10.30 -10.50 14.52
CA GLN A 75 -9.41 -9.36 14.74
C GLN A 75 -9.59 -8.28 13.66
N ASN A 76 -9.40 -7.03 14.07
CA ASN A 76 -9.32 -5.92 13.14
C ASN A 76 -7.87 -5.60 12.83
N MET A 77 -7.55 -5.29 11.57
CA MET A 77 -6.20 -4.90 11.17
C MET A 77 -6.23 -3.97 9.96
N ILE A 78 -5.31 -3.03 9.93
CA ILE A 78 -5.00 -2.20 8.78
C ILE A 78 -3.73 -2.75 8.15
N ILE A 79 -3.69 -2.93 6.84
CA ILE A 79 -2.51 -3.39 6.11
C ILE A 79 -2.25 -2.38 5.00
N GLU A 80 -1.04 -1.84 4.97
CA GLU A 80 -0.66 -0.83 3.97
C GLU A 80 0.61 -1.22 3.22
N GLY A 81 0.67 -0.87 1.93
CA GLY A 81 1.86 -1.07 1.12
C GLY A 81 1.62 -1.00 -0.38
N CYS A 82 2.72 -1.05 -1.14
CA CYS A 82 2.70 -1.08 -2.60
C CYS A 82 2.43 -2.48 -3.16
N TYR A 83 2.60 -3.53 -2.35
CA TYR A 83 2.61 -4.93 -2.78
C TYR A 83 1.24 -5.63 -2.60
N ILE A 84 0.14 -4.89 -2.69
CA ILE A 84 -1.23 -5.41 -2.69
C ILE A 84 -1.68 -5.48 -4.16
N PRO A 85 -1.93 -6.68 -4.73
CA PRO A 85 -2.31 -6.79 -6.13
C PRO A 85 -3.72 -6.25 -6.38
N PHE A 86 -3.97 -5.66 -7.55
CA PHE A 86 -5.29 -5.14 -7.92
C PHE A 86 -6.36 -6.25 -8.03
N GLY A 87 -5.94 -7.49 -8.28
CA GLY A 87 -6.84 -8.65 -8.31
C GLY A 87 -6.93 -9.41 -6.99
N TRP A 88 -6.64 -8.78 -5.86
CA TRP A 88 -6.55 -9.37 -4.52
C TRP A 88 -7.79 -10.20 -4.14
N GLU A 89 -8.99 -9.81 -4.57
CA GLU A 89 -10.25 -10.50 -4.27
C GLU A 89 -10.26 -11.96 -4.72
N LYS A 90 -9.56 -12.27 -5.83
CA LYS A 90 -9.51 -13.63 -6.40
C LYS A 90 -8.81 -14.65 -5.50
N ASP A 91 -8.05 -14.17 -4.52
CA ASP A 91 -7.30 -15.00 -3.58
C ASP A 91 -8.11 -15.35 -2.32
N PHE A 92 -9.37 -14.89 -2.25
CA PHE A 92 -10.26 -15.07 -1.10
C PHE A 92 -11.61 -15.64 -1.55
N THR A 93 -12.32 -16.30 -0.63
CA THR A 93 -13.73 -16.61 -0.82
C THR A 93 -14.59 -15.38 -0.52
N ASP A 94 -15.84 -15.38 -1.00
CA ASP A 94 -16.80 -14.28 -0.79
C ASP A 94 -16.96 -13.92 0.70
N GLU A 95 -16.86 -14.91 1.58
CA GLU A 95 -16.95 -14.74 3.03
C GLU A 95 -15.81 -13.88 3.59
N TYR A 96 -14.58 -14.09 3.11
CA TYR A 96 -13.43 -13.24 3.47
C TYR A 96 -13.54 -11.87 2.83
N VAL A 97 -13.86 -11.80 1.52
CA VAL A 97 -14.00 -10.54 0.78
C VAL A 97 -14.98 -9.60 1.46
N GLY A 98 -16.10 -10.11 1.97
CA GLY A 98 -17.10 -9.32 2.71
C GLY A 98 -16.56 -8.63 3.97
N GLN A 99 -15.43 -9.08 4.51
CA GLN A 99 -14.80 -8.54 5.71
C GLN A 99 -13.58 -7.63 5.42
N ILE A 100 -13.25 -7.44 4.14
CA ILE A 100 -12.11 -6.64 3.68
C ILE A 100 -12.62 -5.35 3.04
N LYS A 101 -12.04 -4.23 3.42
CA LYS A 101 -12.22 -2.93 2.77
C LYS A 101 -10.91 -2.54 2.10
N TYR A 102 -10.99 -2.13 0.85
CA TYR A 102 -9.82 -1.74 0.05
C TYR A 102 -9.93 -0.27 -0.36
N VAL A 103 -8.81 0.42 -0.33
CA VAL A 103 -8.66 1.75 -0.92
C VAL A 103 -7.25 1.90 -1.52
N CYS A 104 -7.18 2.44 -2.72
CA CYS A 104 -5.91 2.83 -3.33
C CYS A 104 -5.72 4.35 -3.26
N LEU A 105 -4.59 4.80 -2.71
CA LEU A 105 -4.26 6.22 -2.67
C LEU A 105 -3.52 6.59 -3.95
N ILE A 106 -4.08 7.55 -4.69
CA ILE A 106 -3.57 7.98 -5.99
C ILE A 106 -3.52 9.50 -6.01
N PHE A 107 -2.42 10.07 -6.44
CA PHE A 107 -2.34 11.49 -6.78
C PHE A 107 -2.92 11.74 -8.17
N SER A 108 -3.72 12.80 -8.32
CA SER A 108 -4.10 13.26 -9.65
C SER A 108 -2.88 13.80 -10.41
N GLN A 109 -2.89 13.69 -11.75
CA GLN A 109 -1.81 14.23 -12.57
C GLN A 109 -1.66 15.75 -12.40
N GLU A 110 -2.76 16.43 -12.14
CA GLU A 110 -2.77 17.86 -11.86
C GLU A 110 -2.10 18.17 -10.53
N TYR A 111 -2.40 17.40 -9.47
CA TYR A 111 -1.74 17.54 -8.17
C TYR A 111 -0.24 17.29 -8.27
N ILE A 112 0.19 16.26 -8.97
CA ILE A 112 1.63 15.98 -9.18
C ILE A 112 2.32 17.15 -9.89
N ARG A 113 1.70 17.73 -10.93
CA ARG A 113 2.30 18.87 -11.65
C ARG A 113 2.48 20.11 -10.79
N HIS A 114 1.51 20.43 -9.96
CA HIS A 114 1.51 21.66 -9.17
C HIS A 114 2.16 21.53 -7.80
N SER A 115 2.25 20.32 -7.26
CA SER A 115 2.62 20.07 -5.86
C SER A 115 3.74 19.04 -5.70
N PHE A 116 4.55 18.79 -6.74
CA PHE A 116 5.61 17.78 -6.68
C PHE A 116 6.61 18.04 -5.54
N GLN A 117 6.97 19.30 -5.31
CA GLN A 117 7.83 19.67 -4.19
C GLN A 117 7.22 19.30 -2.84
N ASN A 118 5.93 19.51 -2.65
CA ASN A 118 5.24 19.11 -1.42
C ASN A 118 5.30 17.58 -1.24
N ILE A 119 5.17 16.79 -2.33
CA ILE A 119 5.28 15.33 -2.26
C ILE A 119 6.65 14.93 -1.70
N LEU A 120 7.73 15.60 -2.13
CA LEU A 120 9.09 15.36 -1.64
C LEU A 120 9.26 15.83 -0.18
N GLU A 121 8.74 16.99 0.18
CA GLU A 121 8.84 17.53 1.54
C GLU A 121 8.13 16.64 2.58
N TYR A 122 7.01 16.00 2.18
CA TYR A 122 6.25 15.13 3.07
C TYR A 122 6.73 13.66 3.09
N GLU A 123 7.76 13.30 2.35
CA GLU A 123 8.25 11.91 2.26
C GLU A 123 8.75 11.35 3.61
N ASN A 124 9.27 12.21 4.49
CA ASN A 124 9.88 11.82 5.76
C ASN A 124 9.00 12.09 6.99
N VAL A 125 7.71 12.36 6.81
CA VAL A 125 6.80 12.74 7.93
C VAL A 125 6.59 11.59 8.92
N ILE A 126 6.53 10.35 8.45
CA ILE A 126 6.34 9.16 9.30
C ILE A 126 7.58 8.26 9.27
N GLU A 127 8.13 8.01 8.09
CA GLU A 127 9.28 7.12 7.89
C GLU A 127 10.49 7.92 7.44
N LYS A 128 11.62 7.75 8.12
CA LYS A 128 12.88 8.35 7.68
C LYS A 128 13.51 7.48 6.59
N ARG A 129 13.46 7.94 5.35
CA ARG A 129 14.07 7.24 4.22
C ARG A 129 15.55 7.57 4.10
N LEU A 130 16.36 6.57 3.75
CA LEU A 130 17.83 6.73 3.62
C LEU A 130 18.22 7.31 2.25
N SER A 131 17.44 7.05 1.21
CA SER A 131 17.61 7.61 -0.13
C SER A 131 16.27 7.55 -0.88
N THR A 132 16.03 8.53 -1.74
CA THR A 132 14.87 8.53 -2.63
C THR A 132 15.30 9.00 -4.01
N ASP A 133 15.21 8.11 -4.99
CA ASP A 133 15.35 8.42 -6.41
C ASP A 133 13.97 8.77 -7.00
N VAL A 134 13.21 9.63 -6.29
CA VAL A 134 11.87 10.01 -6.69
C VAL A 134 11.94 11.08 -7.76
N THR A 135 11.53 10.73 -8.96
CA THR A 135 11.41 11.66 -10.06
C THR A 135 9.95 11.95 -10.37
N PHE A 136 9.69 13.16 -10.89
CA PHE A 136 8.36 13.55 -11.35
C PHE A 136 7.78 12.53 -12.36
N GLU A 137 8.61 12.04 -13.28
CA GLU A 137 8.21 11.09 -14.31
C GLU A 137 7.77 9.76 -13.69
N ASN A 138 8.54 9.22 -12.73
CA ASN A 138 8.20 7.97 -12.06
C ASN A 138 6.90 8.09 -11.28
N VAL A 139 6.74 9.12 -10.44
CA VAL A 139 5.51 9.37 -9.68
C VAL A 139 4.31 9.53 -10.60
N SER A 140 4.46 10.29 -11.69
CA SER A 140 3.38 10.50 -12.67
C SER A 140 2.98 9.19 -13.38
N LYS A 141 3.96 8.40 -13.80
CA LYS A 141 3.75 7.13 -14.51
C LYS A 141 3.07 6.10 -13.61
N THR A 142 3.60 5.89 -12.40
CA THR A 142 3.08 4.86 -11.47
C THR A 142 1.69 5.22 -10.95
N ASN A 143 1.43 6.49 -10.63
CA ASN A 143 0.09 6.94 -10.23
C ASN A 143 -0.93 6.81 -11.36
N ARG A 144 -0.55 7.07 -12.61
CA ARG A 144 -1.43 6.84 -13.78
C ARG A 144 -1.73 5.35 -13.93
N TYR A 145 -0.73 4.50 -13.87
CA TYR A 145 -0.90 3.05 -13.92
C TYR A 145 -1.85 2.56 -12.82
N ASN A 146 -1.65 2.99 -11.57
CA ASN A 146 -2.52 2.62 -10.45
C ASN A 146 -3.97 3.05 -10.68
N LEU A 147 -4.18 4.25 -11.23
CA LEU A 147 -5.52 4.74 -11.57
C LEU A 147 -6.20 3.85 -12.63
N GLU A 148 -5.50 3.53 -13.71
CA GLU A 148 -5.99 2.67 -14.78
C GLU A 148 -6.35 1.27 -14.24
N GLN A 149 -5.50 0.70 -13.38
CA GLN A 149 -5.77 -0.59 -12.73
C GLN A 149 -6.97 -0.55 -11.79
N CYS A 150 -7.12 0.50 -10.98
CA CYS A 150 -8.28 0.65 -10.10
C CYS A 150 -9.58 0.78 -10.88
N ILE A 151 -9.59 1.56 -11.97
CA ILE A 151 -10.76 1.71 -12.84
C ILE A 151 -11.12 0.36 -13.49
N SER A 152 -10.14 -0.34 -14.06
CA SER A 152 -10.38 -1.63 -14.74
C SER A 152 -10.85 -2.75 -13.80
N SER A 153 -10.47 -2.68 -12.53
CA SER A 153 -10.82 -3.64 -11.49
C SER A 153 -11.98 -3.19 -10.60
N CYS A 154 -12.64 -2.08 -10.91
CA CYS A 154 -13.72 -1.48 -10.11
C CYS A 154 -13.38 -1.25 -8.63
N LEU A 155 -12.11 -0.99 -8.34
CA LEU A 155 -11.62 -0.77 -6.99
C LEU A 155 -11.82 0.68 -6.53
N LEU A 156 -12.05 0.86 -5.22
CA LEU A 156 -12.12 2.18 -4.63
C LEU A 156 -10.74 2.86 -4.66
N TYR A 157 -10.68 4.06 -5.18
CA TYR A 157 -9.47 4.90 -5.15
C TYR A 157 -9.79 6.32 -4.71
N THR A 158 -8.79 7.01 -4.18
CA THR A 158 -8.91 8.43 -3.82
C THR A 158 -7.78 9.20 -4.47
N SER A 159 -8.10 10.39 -4.94
CA SER A 159 -7.10 11.39 -5.30
C SER A 159 -7.18 12.50 -4.25
N PRO A 160 -6.09 12.83 -3.54
CA PRO A 160 -6.11 13.97 -2.63
C PRO A 160 -6.44 15.22 -3.43
N SER A 161 -7.44 15.94 -2.95
CA SER A 161 -7.73 17.27 -3.47
C SER A 161 -6.67 18.23 -2.94
N PRO A 162 -6.09 19.10 -3.78
CA PRO A 162 -5.25 20.16 -3.26
C PRO A 162 -6.05 21.00 -2.27
N ARG A 163 -5.54 21.14 -1.06
CA ARG A 163 -6.03 22.12 -0.08
C ARG A 163 -5.18 23.36 -0.18
#